data_b8571048d54ace6273f6a896fa6e694f
#
_entry.id   b8571048d54ace6273f6a896fa6e694f
#
_cell.length_a   1.000
_cell.length_b   1.000
_cell.length_c   1.000
_cell.angle_alpha   90.00
_cell.angle_beta   90.00
_cell.angle_gamma   90.00
#
_symmetry.space_group_name_H-M   'P 1'
#
loop_
_entity.id
_entity.type
_entity.pdbx_description
1 polymer ?
#
loop_
_entity_poly.entity_id
_entity_poly.type
_entity_poly.pdbx_seq_one_letter_code
_entity_poly.pdbx_strand_id
1 'polypeptide(L)'
;MSQAPHNNQIDYIEFPATDIAKTKEFYSTVFGWKFEDYGPEYTSFADGRIAGGFDRSAPLPVKGVLVVLYASDLEGTHKKVKAAGAAISKEIFSFPGGRRFHFMDPNGNELAVWSE
;
A
#
# COMPACT_ATOMS: atom_id res chain seq x y z
N MET A 1 1.98 -12.68 12.19
CA MET A 1 1.27 -13.63 11.31
C MET A 1 1.74 -13.43 9.88
N SER A 2 2.04 -14.51 9.21
CA SER A 2 2.59 -14.44 7.85
C SER A 2 1.47 -14.21 6.83
N GLN A 3 1.78 -13.39 5.80
CA GLN A 3 0.90 -13.19 4.65
C GLN A 3 1.16 -14.20 3.53
N ALA A 4 2.04 -15.17 3.78
CA ALA A 4 2.40 -16.18 2.76
C ALA A 4 1.21 -16.84 2.06
N PRO A 5 0.07 -17.15 2.75
CA PRO A 5 -1.10 -17.71 2.07
C PRO A 5 -1.71 -16.78 1.03
N HIS A 6 -1.38 -15.49 1.07
CA HIS A 6 -1.91 -14.48 0.15
C HIS A 6 -0.88 -14.04 -0.89
N ASN A 7 0.10 -14.90 -1.15
CA ASN A 7 1.16 -14.61 -2.11
C ASN A 7 0.58 -14.25 -3.48
N ASN A 8 1.10 -13.18 -4.07
CA ASN A 8 0.69 -12.65 -5.37
C ASN A 8 -0.75 -12.12 -5.41
N GLN A 9 -1.32 -11.80 -4.24
CA GLN A 9 -2.68 -11.27 -4.13
C GLN A 9 -2.64 -9.81 -3.66
N ILE A 10 -3.71 -9.07 -3.95
CA ILE A 10 -3.88 -7.72 -3.42
C ILE A 10 -4.07 -7.82 -1.91
N ASP A 11 -3.28 -7.06 -1.16
CA ASP A 11 -3.23 -7.19 0.29
C ASP A 11 -3.53 -5.88 1.02
N TYR A 12 -3.36 -4.73 0.36
CA TYR A 12 -3.39 -3.45 1.05
C TYR A 12 -3.75 -2.36 0.06
N ILE A 13 -4.55 -1.39 0.49
CA ILE A 13 -4.92 -0.24 -0.35
C ILE A 13 -4.54 1.03 0.39
N GLU A 14 -3.76 1.89 -0.24
CA GLU A 14 -3.31 3.13 0.36
C GLU A 14 -3.95 4.31 -0.34
N PHE A 15 -4.63 5.15 0.43
CA PHE A 15 -5.30 6.34 -0.07
C PHE A 15 -4.51 7.59 0.32
N PRO A 16 -4.45 8.60 -0.53
CA PRO A 16 -3.97 9.90 -0.10
C PRO A 16 -5.00 10.54 0.86
N ALA A 17 -4.50 11.35 1.78
CA ALA A 17 -5.35 12.05 2.74
C ALA A 17 -4.84 13.47 2.93
N THR A 18 -5.77 14.38 3.24
CA THR A 18 -5.45 15.77 3.58
C THR A 18 -5.63 16.05 5.07
N ASP A 19 -6.48 15.27 5.74
CA ASP A 19 -6.79 15.45 7.15
C ASP A 19 -7.04 14.09 7.78
N ILE A 20 -6.04 13.59 8.52
CA ILE A 20 -6.10 12.25 9.11
C ILE A 20 -7.22 12.16 10.17
N ALA A 21 -7.35 13.18 11.03
CA ALA A 21 -8.35 13.16 12.11
C ALA A 21 -9.77 13.09 11.56
N LYS A 22 -10.07 13.90 10.57
CA LYS A 22 -11.40 13.89 9.92
C LYS A 22 -11.65 12.60 9.16
N THR A 23 -10.62 12.04 8.54
CA THR A 23 -10.71 10.77 7.82
C THR A 23 -11.08 9.64 8.78
N LYS A 24 -10.39 9.54 9.92
CA LYS A 24 -10.68 8.52 10.92
C LYS A 24 -12.10 8.66 11.47
N GLU A 25 -12.52 9.89 11.78
CA GLU A 25 -13.86 10.14 12.28
C GLU A 25 -14.92 9.69 11.28
N PHE A 26 -14.75 10.05 10.01
CA PHE A 26 -15.72 9.69 8.97
C PHE A 26 -15.86 8.18 8.84
N TYR A 27 -14.75 7.47 8.62
CA TYR A 27 -14.81 6.03 8.34
C TYR A 27 -15.15 5.20 9.57
N SER A 28 -14.76 5.63 10.77
CA SER A 28 -15.16 4.92 11.98
C SER A 28 -16.63 5.11 12.31
N THR A 29 -17.14 6.33 12.11
CA THR A 29 -18.54 6.65 12.40
C THR A 29 -19.50 6.00 11.41
N VAL A 30 -19.19 6.09 10.12
CA VAL A 30 -20.09 5.63 9.06
C VAL A 30 -19.97 4.11 8.84
N PHE A 31 -18.76 3.59 8.83
CA PHE A 31 -18.51 2.19 8.43
C PHE A 31 -17.92 1.30 9.54
N GLY A 32 -17.59 1.88 10.68
CA GLY A 32 -17.05 1.12 11.80
C GLY A 32 -15.63 0.63 11.62
N TRP A 33 -14.84 1.25 10.72
CA TRP A 33 -13.45 0.86 10.50
C TRP A 33 -12.61 1.14 11.73
N LYS A 34 -11.58 0.34 11.94
CA LYS A 34 -10.62 0.49 13.03
C LYS A 34 -9.33 1.10 12.48
N PHE A 35 -8.67 1.92 13.31
CA PHE A 35 -7.49 2.68 12.87
C PHE A 35 -6.33 2.49 13.86
N GLU A 36 -5.12 2.56 13.32
CA GLU A 36 -3.89 2.58 14.10
C GLU A 36 -2.95 3.61 13.48
N ASP A 37 -2.55 4.60 14.29
CA ASP A 37 -1.70 5.69 13.81
C ASP A 37 -0.23 5.30 13.76
N TYR A 38 0.46 5.74 12.71
CA TYR A 38 1.90 5.61 12.56
C TYR A 38 2.48 7.00 12.29
N GLY A 39 2.55 7.81 13.35
CA GLY A 39 2.94 9.20 13.26
C GLY A 39 1.79 10.10 12.83
N PRO A 40 2.03 11.42 12.70
CA PRO A 40 0.95 12.39 12.38
C PRO A 40 0.51 12.37 10.91
N GLU A 41 1.30 11.74 10.03
CA GLU A 41 1.06 11.79 8.59
C GLU A 41 0.46 10.51 8.03
N TYR A 42 0.26 9.48 8.86
CA TYR A 42 -0.20 8.18 8.38
C TYR A 42 -1.05 7.47 9.42
N THR A 43 -2.15 6.87 8.97
CA THR A 43 -2.92 5.95 9.80
C THR A 43 -3.29 4.73 8.96
N SER A 44 -3.21 3.54 9.56
CA SER A 44 -3.68 2.33 8.91
C SER A 44 -5.13 2.06 9.29
N PHE A 45 -5.84 1.36 8.42
CA PHE A 45 -7.22 0.96 8.70
C PHE A 45 -7.40 -0.53 8.51
N ALA A 46 -8.40 -1.06 9.19
CA ALA A 46 -8.91 -2.40 8.96
C ALA A 46 -10.43 -2.30 8.85
N ASP A 47 -10.98 -2.81 7.74
CA ASP A 47 -12.42 -2.75 7.51
C ASP A 47 -13.12 -4.07 7.91
N GLY A 48 -12.38 -5.02 8.46
CA GLY A 48 -12.88 -6.32 8.85
C GLY A 48 -12.56 -7.40 7.83
N ARG A 49 -12.04 -7.03 6.67
CA ARG A 49 -11.68 -7.98 5.62
C ARG A 49 -10.32 -7.65 5.00
N ILE A 50 -10.08 -6.39 4.67
CA ILE A 50 -8.83 -5.94 4.06
C ILE A 50 -8.23 -4.82 4.91
N ALA A 51 -6.92 -4.65 4.80
CA ALA A 51 -6.22 -3.56 5.45
C ALA A 51 -5.81 -2.50 4.43
N GLY A 52 -5.50 -1.32 4.94
CA GLY A 52 -4.99 -0.24 4.10
C GLY A 52 -4.52 0.92 4.95
N GLY A 53 -4.26 2.04 4.31
CA GLY A 53 -3.79 3.22 4.99
C GLY A 53 -4.22 4.50 4.32
N PHE A 54 -4.13 5.59 5.08
CA PHE A 54 -4.30 6.95 4.61
C PHE A 54 -3.01 7.70 4.85
N ASP A 55 -2.45 8.27 3.78
CA ASP A 55 -1.14 8.91 3.79
C ASP A 55 -1.28 10.39 3.46
N ARG A 56 -0.96 11.25 4.43
CA ARG A 56 -1.00 12.69 4.26
C ARG A 56 0.31 13.23 3.69
N SER A 57 1.39 12.46 3.72
CA SER A 57 2.69 12.89 3.24
C SER A 57 2.84 12.77 1.72
N ALA A 58 1.83 12.22 1.03
CA ALA A 58 1.88 12.04 -0.42
C ALA A 58 2.09 13.38 -1.12
N PRO A 59 2.95 13.42 -2.14
CA PRO A 59 3.19 14.68 -2.87
C PRO A 59 1.96 15.13 -3.67
N LEU A 60 1.83 16.42 -3.87
CA LEU A 60 0.77 16.99 -4.70
C LEU A 60 1.29 17.19 -6.12
N PRO A 61 0.45 17.08 -7.16
CA PRO A 61 -0.94 16.65 -7.09
C PRO A 61 -1.07 15.19 -6.68
N VAL A 62 -2.15 14.87 -5.98
CA VAL A 62 -2.41 13.51 -5.52
C VAL A 62 -2.67 12.60 -6.71
N LYS A 63 -1.96 11.47 -6.78
CA LYS A 63 -2.06 10.55 -7.92
C LYS A 63 -3.17 9.50 -7.78
N GLY A 64 -3.83 9.44 -6.65
CA GLY A 64 -4.89 8.47 -6.42
C GLY A 64 -4.43 7.30 -5.58
N VAL A 65 -5.18 6.21 -5.68
CA VAL A 65 -5.06 5.06 -4.79
C VAL A 65 -3.89 4.17 -5.20
N LEU A 66 -3.10 3.73 -4.23
CA LEU A 66 -2.03 2.76 -4.45
C LEU A 66 -2.52 1.37 -4.03
N VAL A 67 -2.54 0.45 -4.96
CA VAL A 67 -2.87 -0.95 -4.69
C VAL A 67 -1.57 -1.70 -4.43
N VAL A 68 -1.52 -2.43 -3.32
CA VAL A 68 -0.32 -3.13 -2.86
C VAL A 68 -0.58 -4.63 -2.86
N LEU A 69 0.28 -5.38 -3.55
CA LEU A 69 0.26 -6.83 -3.54
C LEU A 69 1.26 -7.34 -2.51
N TYR A 70 1.04 -8.55 -2.04
CA TYR A 70 2.00 -9.24 -1.20
C TYR A 70 2.78 -10.26 -2.04
N ALA A 71 4.08 -10.37 -1.81
CA ALA A 71 4.89 -11.44 -2.40
C ALA A 71 5.87 -11.95 -1.35
N SER A 72 5.92 -13.26 -1.17
CA SER A 72 6.84 -13.87 -0.21
C SER A 72 8.29 -13.78 -0.68
N ASP A 73 8.52 -13.69 -1.99
CA ASP A 73 9.85 -13.52 -2.59
C ASP A 73 9.88 -12.17 -3.32
N LEU A 74 10.26 -11.12 -2.59
CA LEU A 74 10.23 -9.77 -3.14
C LEU A 74 11.21 -9.59 -4.29
N GLU A 75 12.44 -10.06 -4.12
CA GLU A 75 13.48 -9.96 -5.16
C GLU A 75 13.10 -10.73 -6.42
N GLY A 76 12.56 -11.92 -6.25
CA GLY A 76 12.10 -12.73 -7.38
C GLY A 76 10.96 -12.10 -8.13
N THR A 77 10.02 -11.50 -7.39
CA THR A 77 8.89 -10.78 -8.00
C THR A 77 9.37 -9.54 -8.74
N HIS A 78 10.32 -8.80 -8.16
CA HIS A 78 10.93 -7.64 -8.81
C HIS A 78 11.52 -8.03 -10.16
N LYS A 79 12.26 -9.15 -10.20
CA LYS A 79 12.84 -9.66 -11.46
C LYS A 79 11.77 -10.00 -12.48
N LYS A 80 10.69 -10.65 -12.05
CA LYS A 80 9.58 -11.02 -12.95
C LYS A 80 8.90 -9.79 -13.54
N VAL A 81 8.68 -8.78 -12.72
CA VAL A 81 8.05 -7.53 -13.17
C VAL A 81 8.92 -6.84 -14.21
N LYS A 82 10.24 -6.73 -13.94
CA LYS A 82 11.17 -6.15 -14.91
C LYS A 82 11.23 -6.97 -16.21
N ALA A 83 11.29 -8.29 -16.10
CA ALA A 83 11.35 -9.16 -17.26
C ALA A 83 10.09 -9.06 -18.12
N ALA A 84 8.96 -8.74 -17.53
CA ALA A 84 7.70 -8.54 -18.25
C ALA A 84 7.63 -7.17 -18.93
N GLY A 85 8.65 -6.32 -18.75
CA GLY A 85 8.73 -5.02 -19.42
C GLY A 85 8.15 -3.85 -18.64
N ALA A 86 7.73 -4.06 -17.40
CA ALA A 86 7.20 -2.97 -16.58
C ALA A 86 8.32 -2.08 -16.05
N ALA A 87 8.07 -0.78 -15.97
CA ALA A 87 9.01 0.17 -15.38
C ALA A 87 8.93 0.05 -13.86
N ILE A 88 10.10 0.07 -13.20
CA ILE A 88 10.17 0.14 -11.74
C ILE A 88 10.16 1.62 -11.37
N SER A 89 9.08 2.08 -10.74
CA SER A 89 8.97 3.50 -10.35
C SER A 89 9.66 3.80 -9.03
N LYS A 90 9.78 2.80 -8.14
CA LYS A 90 10.59 2.90 -6.92
C LYS A 90 11.27 1.56 -6.68
N GLU A 91 12.60 1.59 -6.54
CA GLU A 91 13.36 0.39 -6.21
C GLU A 91 13.06 -0.07 -4.79
N ILE A 92 13.43 -1.30 -4.46
CA ILE A 92 13.14 -1.89 -3.16
C ILE A 92 13.63 -0.97 -2.03
N PHE A 93 12.75 -0.66 -1.11
CA PHE A 93 13.09 0.13 0.07
C PHE A 93 12.41 -0.47 1.30
N SER A 94 12.96 -0.15 2.48
CA SER A 94 12.46 -0.65 3.76
C SER A 94 11.50 0.35 4.38
N PHE A 95 10.53 -0.18 5.12
CA PHE A 95 9.63 0.60 5.95
C PHE A 95 9.36 -0.21 7.22
N PRO A 96 8.77 0.40 8.27
CA PRO A 96 8.43 -0.38 9.46
C PRO A 96 7.46 -1.52 9.12
N GLY A 97 7.93 -2.74 9.30
CA GLY A 97 7.14 -3.93 9.00
C GLY A 97 7.60 -4.71 7.77
N GLY A 98 8.43 -4.14 6.90
CA GLY A 98 8.88 -4.89 5.74
C GLY A 98 9.62 -4.07 4.72
N ARG A 99 9.53 -4.54 3.47
CA ARG A 99 10.15 -3.89 2.31
C ARG A 99 9.16 -3.90 1.17
N ARG A 100 9.28 -2.94 0.25
CA ARG A 100 8.44 -2.91 -0.94
C ARG A 100 9.15 -2.21 -2.10
N PHE A 101 8.62 -2.43 -3.30
CA PHE A 101 8.99 -1.67 -4.49
C PHE A 101 7.72 -1.28 -5.22
N HIS A 102 7.83 -0.31 -6.13
CA HIS A 102 6.70 0.15 -6.93
C HIS A 102 7.00 -0.05 -8.41
N PHE A 103 5.95 -0.32 -9.18
CA PHE A 103 6.07 -0.49 -10.63
C PHE A 103 4.86 0.12 -11.33
N MET A 104 5.03 0.36 -12.64
CA MET A 104 3.95 0.85 -13.47
C MET A 104 3.42 -0.31 -14.31
N ASP A 105 2.10 -0.51 -14.29
CA ASP A 105 1.49 -1.54 -15.12
C ASP A 105 1.37 -1.08 -16.59
N PRO A 106 0.92 -1.92 -17.52
CA PRO A 106 0.79 -1.52 -18.94
C PRO A 106 -0.16 -0.35 -19.19
N ASN A 107 -1.03 -0.05 -18.23
CA ASN A 107 -2.02 1.03 -18.37
C ASN A 107 -1.57 2.33 -17.69
N GLY A 108 -0.38 2.35 -17.10
CA GLY A 108 0.12 3.52 -16.39
C GLY A 108 -0.32 3.61 -14.93
N ASN A 109 -0.88 2.53 -14.37
CA ASN A 109 -1.20 2.51 -12.96
C ASN A 109 0.05 2.18 -12.15
N GLU A 110 0.27 2.92 -11.07
CA GLU A 110 1.34 2.59 -10.13
C GLU A 110 0.82 1.64 -9.07
N LEU A 111 1.49 0.51 -8.91
CA LEU A 111 1.21 -0.47 -7.87
C LEU A 111 2.48 -0.71 -7.05
N ALA A 112 2.32 -1.35 -5.91
CA ALA A 112 3.46 -1.76 -5.10
C ALA A 112 3.37 -3.24 -4.79
N VAL A 113 4.52 -3.83 -4.47
CA VAL A 113 4.62 -5.19 -3.95
C VAL A 113 5.42 -5.11 -2.66
N TRP A 114 4.92 -5.74 -1.60
CA TRP A 114 5.59 -5.72 -0.31
C TRP A 114 5.89 -7.14 0.19
N SER A 115 6.83 -7.24 1.10
CA SER A 115 7.17 -8.47 1.82
C SER A 115 7.59 -8.11 3.24
N GLU A 116 7.44 -9.05 4.13
CA GLU A 116 7.94 -8.92 5.51
C GLU A 116 9.46 -8.80 5.58
#